data_39af07f458295d6b465cdb2e8a50484b
#
_entry.id   39af07f458295d6b465cdb2e8a50484b
#
_cell.length_a   1.000
_cell.length_b   1.000
_cell.length_c   1.000
_cell.angle_alpha   90.00
_cell.angle_beta   90.00
_cell.angle_gamma   90.00
#
_symmetry.space_group_name_H-M   'P 1'
#
loop_
_entity.id
_entity.type
_entity.pdbx_description
1 polymer ?
#
loop_
_entity_poly.entity_id
_entity_poly.type
_entity_poly.pdbx_seq_one_letter_code
_entity_poly.pdbx_strand_id
1 'polypeptide(L)'
;SSSAASDVYKRQAEIMMNYFGYQNEMLPALAPTFGYQGGLTASAAAKLGLKVGTPVTYRAGDQPNNALSLNVFEPGEIASTAGTSGVVYGINDTVEYDPLSRVNNFAHVNHSSGKPRIGVMTCINGTGILNSWMKRNVAPSGCSYDEMNTLASQAPVGSEGVAILPFGNGSERVLENRNIGCSMHGINFNIHNRSHLLRAAQEGIVFSFMYGIEIMQ
;
A
#
# COMPACT_ATOMS: atom_id res chain seq x y z
N SER A 1 -6.76 12.36 6.33
CA SER A 1 -7.80 12.77 5.39
C SER A 1 -7.20 13.75 4.39
N SER A 2 -7.21 13.39 3.16
CA SER A 2 -6.62 14.13 2.07
C SER A 2 -7.42 15.41 1.75
N SER A 3 -6.97 16.53 2.24
CA SER A 3 -7.56 17.83 1.91
C SER A 3 -7.53 18.12 0.41
N ALA A 4 -6.50 17.66 -0.29
CA ALA A 4 -6.33 17.92 -1.71
C ALA A 4 -7.12 16.96 -2.63
N ALA A 5 -7.43 15.73 -2.19
CA ALA A 5 -8.33 14.88 -2.97
C ALA A 5 -9.74 15.48 -3.06
N SER A 6 -10.19 16.20 -2.03
CA SER A 6 -11.47 16.92 -2.09
C SER A 6 -11.42 18.14 -3.02
N ASP A 7 -10.28 18.81 -3.19
CA ASP A 7 -10.14 19.93 -4.11
C ASP A 7 -10.12 19.48 -5.58
N VAL A 8 -9.42 18.40 -5.87
CA VAL A 8 -9.34 17.83 -7.22
C VAL A 8 -10.66 17.17 -7.64
N TYR A 9 -11.38 16.55 -6.70
CA TYR A 9 -12.67 15.89 -6.93
C TYR A 9 -13.86 16.65 -6.30
N LYS A 10 -13.74 17.94 -6.05
CA LYS A 10 -14.74 18.74 -5.37
C LYS A 10 -16.16 18.50 -5.93
N ARG A 11 -16.29 18.44 -7.25
CA ARG A 11 -17.57 18.17 -7.90
C ARG A 11 -18.10 16.77 -7.65
N GLN A 12 -17.26 15.75 -7.60
CA GLN A 12 -17.66 14.38 -7.26
C GLN A 12 -17.98 14.24 -5.77
N ALA A 13 -17.19 14.87 -4.91
CA ALA A 13 -17.46 14.92 -3.48
C ALA A 13 -18.81 15.60 -3.18
N GLU A 14 -19.13 16.70 -3.86
CA GLU A 14 -20.43 17.39 -3.74
C GLU A 14 -21.60 16.49 -4.16
N ILE A 15 -21.47 15.74 -5.27
CA ILE A 15 -22.51 14.80 -5.72
C ILE A 15 -22.73 13.71 -4.66
N MET A 16 -21.67 13.11 -4.13
CA MET A 16 -21.74 12.08 -3.11
C MET A 16 -22.30 12.62 -1.79
N MET A 17 -21.87 13.79 -1.38
CA MET A 17 -22.36 14.45 -0.17
C MET A 17 -23.86 14.74 -0.28
N ASN A 18 -24.31 15.31 -1.39
CA ASN A 18 -25.71 15.57 -1.64
C ASN A 18 -26.55 14.29 -1.66
N TYR A 19 -26.04 13.23 -2.30
CA TYR A 19 -26.72 11.94 -2.36
C TYR A 19 -26.93 11.33 -0.97
N PHE A 20 -25.93 11.42 -0.09
CA PHE A 20 -26.01 10.90 1.29
C PHE A 20 -26.52 11.91 2.32
N GLY A 21 -26.88 13.13 1.92
CA GLY A 21 -27.41 14.16 2.81
C GLY A 21 -26.36 14.80 3.73
N TYR A 22 -25.08 14.73 3.38
CA TYR A 22 -24.02 15.42 4.13
C TYR A 22 -24.02 16.92 3.82
N GLN A 23 -23.93 17.74 4.85
CA GLN A 23 -23.85 19.19 4.73
C GLN A 23 -22.37 19.64 4.78
N ASN A 24 -22.04 20.72 4.07
CA ASN A 24 -20.66 21.25 4.02
C ASN A 24 -20.14 21.63 5.42
N GLU A 25 -21.03 22.06 6.31
CA GLU A 25 -20.71 22.43 7.70
C GLU A 25 -20.22 21.26 8.55
N MET A 26 -20.49 20.01 8.12
CA MET A 26 -19.99 18.79 8.77
C MET A 26 -18.51 18.52 8.44
N LEU A 27 -17.97 19.18 7.41
CA LEU A 27 -16.59 18.98 7.00
C LEU A 27 -15.66 19.93 7.77
N PRO A 28 -14.51 19.44 8.24
CA PRO A 28 -13.50 20.31 8.83
C PRO A 28 -12.87 21.22 7.76
N ALA A 29 -12.34 22.37 8.20
CA ALA A 29 -11.58 23.23 7.32
C ALA A 29 -10.36 22.49 6.76
N LEU A 30 -10.12 22.68 5.46
CA LEU A 30 -8.94 22.11 4.78
C LEU A 30 -7.72 22.98 5.11
N ALA A 31 -6.60 22.32 5.41
CA ALA A 31 -5.31 22.93 5.64
C ALA A 31 -4.22 22.27 4.78
N PRO A 32 -3.19 22.99 4.36
CA PRO A 32 -2.06 22.40 3.66
C PRO A 32 -1.39 21.32 4.51
N THR A 33 -0.86 20.28 3.87
CA THR A 33 -0.14 19.19 4.56
C THR A 33 1.03 19.76 5.39
N PHE A 34 1.84 20.61 4.78
CA PHE A 34 2.88 21.40 5.45
C PHE A 34 2.32 22.78 5.77
N GLY A 35 1.84 22.98 6.98
CA GLY A 35 1.25 24.24 7.41
C GLY A 35 0.70 24.16 8.83
N TYR A 36 0.27 25.28 9.35
CA TYR A 36 -0.27 25.34 10.71
C TYR A 36 -1.59 24.56 10.82
N GLN A 37 -1.57 23.50 11.62
CA GLN A 37 -2.70 22.61 11.89
C GLN A 37 -3.39 22.93 13.23
N GLY A 38 -2.81 23.81 14.04
CA GLY A 38 -3.22 24.14 15.37
C GLY A 38 -2.05 24.11 16.35
N GLY A 39 -2.29 24.46 17.61
CA GLY A 39 -1.32 24.35 18.71
C GLY A 39 -1.67 23.23 19.67
N LEU A 40 -0.66 22.71 20.37
CA LEU A 40 -0.86 21.69 21.40
C LEU A 40 -1.79 22.20 22.51
N THR A 41 -2.79 21.40 22.84
CA THR A 41 -3.63 21.64 24.03
C THR A 41 -2.83 21.47 25.31
N ALA A 42 -3.31 22.02 26.43
CA ALA A 42 -2.68 21.85 27.73
C ALA A 42 -2.48 20.37 28.11
N SER A 43 -3.49 19.54 27.85
CA SER A 43 -3.40 18.09 28.12
C SER A 43 -2.34 17.38 27.26
N ALA A 44 -2.27 17.68 25.97
CA ALA A 44 -1.27 17.10 25.07
C ALA A 44 0.14 17.58 25.43
N ALA A 45 0.30 18.87 25.68
CA ALA A 45 1.57 19.47 26.08
C ALA A 45 2.14 18.85 27.35
N ALA A 46 1.29 18.65 28.36
CA ALA A 46 1.70 18.00 29.61
C ALA A 46 2.15 16.54 29.42
N LYS A 47 1.45 15.77 28.57
CA LYS A 47 1.81 14.37 28.28
C LYS A 47 3.10 14.25 27.46
N LEU A 48 3.39 15.21 26.60
CA LEU A 48 4.55 15.21 25.71
C LEU A 48 5.78 15.94 26.31
N GLY A 49 5.63 16.60 27.46
CA GLY A 49 6.69 17.44 28.03
C GLY A 49 7.00 18.69 27.20
N LEU A 50 6.02 19.19 26.44
CA LEU A 50 6.16 20.35 25.55
C LEU A 50 5.37 21.55 26.09
N LYS A 51 5.58 22.73 25.47
CA LYS A 51 4.83 23.94 25.82
C LYS A 51 3.42 23.91 25.23
N VAL A 52 2.45 24.44 25.99
CA VAL A 52 1.10 24.69 25.47
C VAL A 52 1.20 25.64 24.26
N GLY A 53 0.42 25.35 23.22
CA GLY A 53 0.43 26.15 22.00
C GLY A 53 1.60 25.84 21.04
N THR A 54 2.50 24.88 21.36
CA THR A 54 3.51 24.44 20.39
C THR A 54 2.83 24.11 19.05
N PRO A 55 3.25 24.72 17.92
CA PRO A 55 2.57 24.56 16.65
C PRO A 55 2.72 23.14 16.11
N VAL A 56 1.62 22.56 15.63
CA VAL A 56 1.59 21.35 14.80
C VAL A 56 1.59 21.83 13.35
N THR A 57 2.64 21.51 12.59
CA THR A 57 2.89 22.08 11.26
C THR A 57 2.87 21.04 10.13
N TYR A 58 2.52 19.82 10.44
CA TYR A 58 2.45 18.72 9.48
C TYR A 58 1.36 17.74 9.83
N ARG A 59 0.64 17.28 8.78
CA ARG A 59 -0.35 16.21 8.91
C ARG A 59 -0.56 15.53 7.57
N ALA A 60 -0.41 14.22 7.51
CA ALA A 60 -0.61 13.42 6.30
C ALA A 60 -1.35 12.12 6.62
N GLY A 61 -1.84 11.46 5.59
CA GLY A 61 -2.23 10.05 5.65
C GLY A 61 -1.02 9.15 5.80
N ASP A 62 -1.21 7.91 6.20
CA ASP A 62 -0.14 6.94 6.46
C ASP A 62 0.68 6.62 5.20
N GLN A 63 0.04 6.34 4.07
CA GLN A 63 0.74 5.97 2.83
C GLN A 63 1.51 7.14 2.19
N PRO A 64 0.94 8.35 2.03
CA PRO A 64 1.71 9.51 1.64
C PRO A 64 2.88 9.81 2.58
N ASN A 65 2.72 9.57 3.89
CA ASN A 65 3.79 9.74 4.87
C ASN A 65 4.89 8.69 4.73
N ASN A 66 4.54 7.42 4.43
CA ASN A 66 5.50 6.37 4.14
C ASN A 66 6.33 6.72 2.89
N ALA A 67 5.68 7.19 1.82
CA ALA A 67 6.36 7.63 0.60
C ALA A 67 7.31 8.81 0.88
N LEU A 68 6.88 9.79 1.70
CA LEU A 68 7.74 10.88 2.17
C LEU A 68 9.01 10.35 2.87
N SER A 69 8.87 9.34 3.75
CA SER A 69 10.01 8.76 4.47
C SER A 69 11.02 8.07 3.57
N LEU A 70 10.60 7.64 2.39
CA LEU A 70 11.42 7.01 1.35
C LEU A 70 11.93 8.01 0.30
N ASN A 71 11.70 9.32 0.52
CA ASN A 71 12.07 10.40 -0.40
C ASN A 71 11.40 10.27 -1.79
N VAL A 72 10.16 9.79 -1.83
CA VAL A 72 9.36 9.65 -3.06
C VAL A 72 8.43 10.86 -3.17
N PHE A 73 8.68 11.73 -4.17
CA PHE A 73 8.01 13.03 -4.32
C PHE A 73 7.57 13.37 -5.74
N GLU A 74 8.26 12.83 -6.74
CA GLU A 74 8.08 13.26 -8.13
C GLU A 74 7.34 12.19 -8.96
N PRO A 75 6.66 12.61 -10.04
CA PRO A 75 5.95 11.70 -10.93
C PRO A 75 6.86 10.59 -11.47
N GLY A 76 6.34 9.37 -11.48
CA GLY A 76 7.07 8.17 -11.87
C GLY A 76 7.84 7.50 -10.73
N GLU A 77 7.99 8.15 -9.58
CA GLU A 77 8.58 7.51 -8.40
C GLU A 77 7.56 6.63 -7.69
N ILE A 78 8.04 5.51 -7.12
CA ILE A 78 7.21 4.49 -6.48
C ILE A 78 7.79 4.14 -5.11
N ALA A 79 6.91 4.07 -4.11
CA ALA A 79 7.17 3.48 -2.81
C ALA A 79 6.40 2.17 -2.67
N SER A 80 7.04 1.13 -2.15
CA SER A 80 6.37 -0.13 -1.85
C SER A 80 6.57 -0.53 -0.40
N THR A 81 5.49 -0.98 0.23
CA THR A 81 5.51 -1.49 1.60
C THR A 81 5.13 -2.96 1.59
N ALA A 82 6.03 -3.82 2.09
CA ALA A 82 5.81 -5.26 2.20
C ALA A 82 5.58 -5.64 3.66
N GLY A 83 4.43 -5.27 4.20
CA GLY A 83 3.95 -5.69 5.52
C GLY A 83 3.13 -6.98 5.46
N THR A 84 2.19 -7.16 6.39
CA THR A 84 1.20 -8.26 6.36
C THR A 84 0.44 -8.26 5.04
N SER A 85 -0.02 -7.07 4.62
CA SER A 85 -0.45 -6.77 3.24
C SER A 85 0.61 -5.92 2.56
N GLY A 86 0.69 -6.00 1.24
CA GLY A 86 1.54 -5.15 0.42
C GLY A 86 0.81 -3.90 -0.03
N VAL A 87 1.56 -2.84 -0.25
CA VAL A 87 1.06 -1.60 -0.87
C VAL A 87 2.06 -1.18 -1.92
N VAL A 88 1.56 -0.83 -3.10
CA VAL A 88 2.31 -0.07 -4.11
C VAL A 88 1.70 1.33 -4.15
N TYR A 89 2.55 2.34 -4.07
CA TYR A 89 2.18 3.75 -4.06
C TYR A 89 3.06 4.51 -5.03
N GLY A 90 2.49 4.96 -6.13
CA GLY A 90 3.18 5.74 -7.16
C GLY A 90 2.73 7.21 -7.14
N ILE A 91 3.53 8.10 -7.73
CA ILE A 91 3.21 9.52 -7.87
C ILE A 91 2.91 9.85 -9.33
N ASN A 92 1.79 10.53 -9.58
CA ASN A 92 1.43 11.13 -10.86
C ASN A 92 1.29 12.65 -10.74
N ASP A 93 1.39 13.35 -11.87
CA ASP A 93 1.12 14.81 -11.95
C ASP A 93 -0.26 15.12 -12.56
N THR A 94 -0.98 14.09 -12.98
CA THR A 94 -2.33 14.15 -13.53
C THR A 94 -3.29 13.34 -12.66
N VAL A 95 -4.56 13.76 -12.67
CA VAL A 95 -5.63 13.01 -12.01
C VAL A 95 -6.24 12.07 -13.03
N GLU A 96 -5.93 10.81 -12.87
CA GLU A 96 -6.47 9.74 -13.68
C GLU A 96 -7.22 8.75 -12.80
N TYR A 97 -8.15 8.00 -13.38
CA TYR A 97 -8.86 6.94 -12.67
C TYR A 97 -8.78 5.65 -13.46
N ASP A 98 -8.63 4.55 -12.75
CA ASP A 98 -8.73 3.23 -13.34
C ASP A 98 -10.20 2.85 -13.52
N PRO A 99 -10.66 2.57 -14.76
CA PRO A 99 -12.05 2.17 -15.03
C PRO A 99 -12.52 0.94 -14.24
N LEU A 100 -11.57 0.08 -13.85
CA LEU A 100 -11.84 -1.12 -13.06
C LEU A 100 -11.75 -0.86 -11.54
N SER A 101 -11.48 0.38 -11.13
CA SER A 101 -11.38 0.80 -9.72
C SER A 101 -10.35 0.00 -8.90
N ARG A 102 -9.25 -0.42 -9.52
CA ARG A 102 -8.19 -1.22 -8.87
C ARG A 102 -7.23 -0.40 -8.03
N VAL A 103 -7.24 0.92 -8.18
CA VAL A 103 -6.40 1.86 -7.45
C VAL A 103 -7.21 2.90 -6.69
N ASN A 104 -6.58 3.49 -5.68
CA ASN A 104 -7.08 4.68 -4.99
C ASN A 104 -6.17 5.86 -5.29
N ASN A 105 -6.75 7.05 -5.42
CA ASN A 105 -6.01 8.29 -5.62
C ASN A 105 -6.04 9.15 -4.36
N PHE A 106 -4.91 9.75 -4.04
CA PHE A 106 -4.72 10.63 -2.89
C PHE A 106 -3.95 11.88 -3.31
N ALA A 107 -4.18 12.99 -2.64
CA ALA A 107 -3.22 14.07 -2.70
C ALA A 107 -1.94 13.64 -1.97
N HIS A 108 -0.81 13.69 -2.65
CA HIS A 108 0.49 13.43 -2.02
C HIS A 108 0.89 14.60 -1.10
N VAL A 109 1.86 14.38 -0.22
CA VAL A 109 2.26 15.37 0.81
C VAL A 109 2.68 16.72 0.24
N ASN A 110 3.31 16.74 -0.95
CA ASN A 110 3.75 17.94 -1.65
C ASN A 110 2.81 18.41 -2.78
N HIS A 111 1.57 17.90 -2.80
CA HIS A 111 0.55 18.35 -3.75
C HIS A 111 0.21 19.83 -3.54
N SER A 112 0.03 20.54 -4.64
CA SER A 112 -0.56 21.88 -4.68
C SER A 112 -1.35 22.10 -5.97
N SER A 113 -2.22 23.10 -6.01
CA SER A 113 -2.99 23.44 -7.21
C SER A 113 -2.11 23.81 -8.41
N GLY A 114 -0.96 24.42 -8.16
CA GLY A 114 0.01 24.81 -9.21
C GLY A 114 1.01 23.70 -9.57
N LYS A 115 1.16 22.68 -8.74
CA LYS A 115 2.05 21.52 -8.95
C LYS A 115 1.34 20.27 -8.45
N PRO A 116 0.47 19.66 -9.27
CA PRO A 116 -0.24 18.45 -8.86
C PRO A 116 0.73 17.30 -8.56
N ARG A 117 0.50 16.63 -7.44
CA ARG A 117 1.17 15.40 -7.03
C ARG A 117 0.13 14.45 -6.47
N ILE A 118 -0.23 13.49 -7.27
CA ILE A 118 -1.31 12.54 -6.99
C ILE A 118 -0.67 11.20 -6.63
N GLY A 119 -0.91 10.76 -5.41
CA GLY A 119 -0.55 9.42 -4.98
C GLY A 119 -1.55 8.42 -5.50
N VAL A 120 -1.11 7.47 -6.31
CA VAL A 120 -1.90 6.35 -6.81
C VAL A 120 -1.52 5.12 -6.03
N MET A 121 -2.48 4.45 -5.42
CA MET A 121 -2.22 3.33 -4.51
C MET A 121 -3.04 2.10 -4.86
N THR A 122 -2.39 0.94 -4.85
CA THR A 122 -3.07 -0.36 -4.81
C THR A 122 -2.59 -1.18 -3.61
N CYS A 123 -3.53 -1.93 -3.02
CA CYS A 123 -3.25 -2.86 -1.94
C CYS A 123 -3.21 -4.29 -2.48
N ILE A 124 -2.29 -5.08 -1.95
CA ILE A 124 -2.08 -6.47 -2.32
C ILE A 124 -2.15 -7.31 -1.05
N ASN A 125 -3.26 -7.99 -0.84
CA ASN A 125 -3.38 -8.93 0.26
C ASN A 125 -2.62 -10.22 -0.05
N GLY A 126 -1.92 -10.75 0.95
CA GLY A 126 -1.23 -12.03 0.80
C GLY A 126 0.29 -11.95 0.72
N THR A 127 0.90 -10.78 0.91
CA THR A 127 2.35 -10.60 0.87
C THR A 127 3.05 -11.18 2.10
N GLY A 128 3.28 -10.41 3.13
CA GLY A 128 3.93 -10.89 4.36
C GLY A 128 3.17 -12.00 5.08
N ILE A 129 1.84 -12.04 4.95
CA ILE A 129 1.04 -13.13 5.52
C ILE A 129 1.31 -14.47 4.83
N LEU A 130 1.48 -14.49 3.50
CA LEU A 130 1.92 -15.69 2.78
C LEU A 130 3.31 -16.11 3.24
N ASN A 131 4.26 -15.17 3.31
CA ASN A 131 5.61 -15.48 3.77
C ASN A 131 5.63 -16.06 5.20
N SER A 132 4.83 -15.49 6.09
CA SER A 132 4.63 -15.99 7.46
C SER A 132 3.96 -17.36 7.49
N TRP A 133 2.98 -17.60 6.61
CA TRP A 133 2.32 -18.91 6.49
C TRP A 133 3.30 -19.98 6.00
N MET A 134 4.11 -19.67 4.98
CA MET A 134 5.15 -20.57 4.47
C MET A 134 6.17 -20.93 5.56
N LYS A 135 6.56 -19.95 6.37
CA LYS A 135 7.46 -20.19 7.52
C LYS A 135 6.87 -21.17 8.52
N ARG A 136 5.59 -21.03 8.87
CA ARG A 136 4.93 -21.87 9.89
C ARG A 136 4.58 -23.25 9.40
N ASN A 137 4.27 -23.41 8.11
CA ASN A 137 3.65 -24.65 7.60
C ASN A 137 4.53 -25.42 6.62
N VAL A 138 5.51 -24.77 5.97
CA VAL A 138 6.36 -25.40 4.95
C VAL A 138 7.82 -25.44 5.37
N ALA A 139 8.35 -24.38 5.97
CA ALA A 139 9.73 -24.38 6.46
C ALA A 139 9.92 -25.36 7.63
N PRO A 140 11.16 -25.80 7.93
CA PRO A 140 11.43 -26.62 9.10
C PRO A 140 10.97 -25.95 10.41
N SER A 141 10.54 -26.76 11.38
CA SER A 141 10.14 -26.23 12.70
C SER A 141 11.30 -25.46 13.33
N GLY A 142 11.00 -24.27 13.89
CA GLY A 142 12.00 -23.41 14.49
C GLY A 142 12.85 -22.59 13.52
N CYS A 143 12.69 -22.76 12.21
CA CYS A 143 13.42 -22.05 11.17
C CYS A 143 13.24 -20.51 11.32
N SER A 144 14.34 -19.76 11.28
CA SER A 144 14.35 -18.30 11.18
C SER A 144 13.97 -17.86 9.76
N TYR A 145 13.72 -16.55 9.55
CA TYR A 145 13.50 -16.04 8.19
C TYR A 145 14.78 -16.11 7.34
N ASP A 146 15.95 -15.92 7.92
CA ASP A 146 17.24 -16.01 7.21
C ASP A 146 17.52 -17.43 6.74
N GLU A 147 17.26 -18.42 7.58
CA GLU A 147 17.35 -19.83 7.19
C GLU A 147 16.32 -20.21 6.12
N MET A 148 15.09 -19.69 6.22
CA MET A 148 14.06 -19.87 5.21
C MET A 148 14.49 -19.25 3.86
N ASN A 149 15.08 -18.07 3.87
CA ASN A 149 15.61 -17.42 2.66
C ASN A 149 16.78 -18.22 2.07
N THR A 150 17.66 -18.77 2.90
CA THR A 150 18.74 -19.66 2.48
C THR A 150 18.19 -20.92 1.82
N LEU A 151 17.12 -21.52 2.38
CA LEU A 151 16.47 -22.67 1.76
C LEU A 151 15.82 -22.30 0.41
N ALA A 152 15.12 -21.17 0.34
CA ALA A 152 14.53 -20.70 -0.91
C ALA A 152 15.56 -20.46 -2.00
N SER A 153 16.75 -19.97 -1.65
CA SER A 153 17.83 -19.70 -2.60
C SER A 153 18.47 -20.97 -3.23
N GLN A 154 18.16 -22.14 -2.69
CA GLN A 154 18.59 -23.42 -3.27
C GLN A 154 17.80 -23.81 -4.53
N ALA A 155 16.58 -23.26 -4.69
CA ALA A 155 15.83 -23.39 -5.92
C ALA A 155 16.22 -22.28 -6.91
N PRO A 156 16.29 -22.56 -8.23
CA PRO A 156 16.60 -21.55 -9.22
C PRO A 156 15.50 -20.50 -9.34
N VAL A 157 15.83 -19.37 -9.97
CA VAL A 157 14.83 -18.34 -10.34
C VAL A 157 13.78 -18.97 -11.25
N GLY A 158 12.50 -18.64 -10.99
CA GLY A 158 11.35 -19.25 -11.65
C GLY A 158 10.94 -20.58 -11.04
N SER A 159 11.63 -21.03 -9.98
CA SER A 159 11.29 -22.21 -9.16
C SER A 159 10.97 -23.45 -9.99
N GLU A 160 11.68 -23.63 -11.14
CA GLU A 160 11.47 -24.72 -12.12
C GLU A 160 9.99 -24.86 -12.57
N GLY A 161 9.27 -23.73 -12.65
CA GLY A 161 7.88 -23.67 -13.11
C GLY A 161 6.85 -23.78 -12.00
N VAL A 162 7.24 -23.88 -10.73
CA VAL A 162 6.29 -23.72 -9.63
C VAL A 162 5.90 -22.27 -9.46
N ALA A 163 4.61 -21.96 -9.47
CA ALA A 163 4.08 -20.62 -9.24
C ALA A 163 3.06 -20.63 -8.10
N ILE A 164 3.08 -19.60 -7.27
CA ILE A 164 2.12 -19.40 -6.18
C ILE A 164 1.45 -18.05 -6.33
N LEU A 165 0.10 -18.06 -6.41
CA LEU A 165 -0.69 -16.83 -6.35
C LEU A 165 -0.99 -16.48 -4.90
N PRO A 166 -0.61 -15.27 -4.41
CA PRO A 166 -0.55 -14.98 -2.97
C PRO A 166 -1.88 -14.52 -2.36
N PHE A 167 -3.03 -14.72 -2.99
CA PHE A 167 -4.30 -14.09 -2.64
C PHE A 167 -5.14 -14.88 -1.61
N GLY A 168 -4.49 -15.62 -0.70
CA GLY A 168 -5.17 -16.44 0.31
C GLY A 168 -6.03 -15.66 1.30
N ASN A 169 -5.78 -14.37 1.47
CA ASN A 169 -6.56 -13.46 2.29
C ASN A 169 -7.44 -12.51 1.47
N GLY A 170 -7.75 -12.89 0.23
CA GLY A 170 -8.44 -12.06 -0.73
C GLY A 170 -7.48 -11.26 -1.61
N SER A 171 -8.00 -10.72 -2.69
CA SER A 171 -7.23 -9.94 -3.67
C SER A 171 -7.52 -8.44 -3.58
N GLU A 172 -8.56 -8.05 -2.86
CA GLU A 172 -9.07 -6.68 -2.84
C GLU A 172 -9.25 -6.11 -4.26
N ARG A 173 -9.00 -4.82 -4.41
CA ARG A 173 -9.21 -4.11 -5.67
C ARG A 173 -8.26 -4.55 -6.78
N VAL A 174 -7.04 -5.00 -6.45
CA VAL A 174 -6.03 -5.35 -7.47
C VAL A 174 -6.54 -6.39 -8.47
N LEU A 175 -7.44 -7.27 -8.05
CA LEU A 175 -8.15 -8.21 -8.94
C LEU A 175 -9.67 -7.96 -8.94
N GLU A 176 -10.11 -6.70 -8.88
CA GLU A 176 -11.53 -6.31 -8.96
C GLU A 176 -12.40 -7.00 -7.87
N ASN A 177 -11.84 -7.19 -6.69
CA ASN A 177 -12.46 -7.89 -5.55
C ASN A 177 -12.81 -9.36 -5.83
N ARG A 178 -12.22 -10.00 -6.83
CA ARG A 178 -12.42 -11.43 -7.07
C ARG A 178 -11.77 -12.24 -5.96
N ASN A 179 -12.50 -13.13 -5.37
CA ASN A 179 -11.97 -14.05 -4.36
C ASN A 179 -11.44 -15.33 -5.04
N ILE A 180 -10.18 -15.32 -5.45
CA ILE A 180 -9.53 -16.46 -6.10
C ILE A 180 -8.74 -17.36 -5.13
N GLY A 181 -8.53 -16.89 -3.91
CA GLY A 181 -7.71 -17.58 -2.91
C GLY A 181 -6.22 -17.67 -3.28
N CYS A 182 -5.47 -18.40 -2.46
CA CYS A 182 -4.11 -18.81 -2.78
C CYS A 182 -4.15 -20.08 -3.64
N SER A 183 -3.32 -20.16 -4.65
CA SER A 183 -3.19 -21.36 -5.47
C SER A 183 -1.73 -21.65 -5.78
N MET A 184 -1.39 -22.93 -5.91
CA MET A 184 -0.07 -23.42 -6.27
C MET A 184 -0.18 -24.19 -7.58
N HIS A 185 0.67 -23.86 -8.54
CA HIS A 185 0.65 -24.42 -9.90
C HIS A 185 2.00 -25.03 -10.26
N GLY A 186 2.01 -25.95 -11.20
CA GLY A 186 3.22 -26.48 -11.81
C GLY A 186 4.02 -27.45 -10.93
N ILE A 187 3.46 -27.94 -9.80
CA ILE A 187 4.19 -28.87 -8.93
C ILE A 187 4.33 -30.23 -9.59
N ASN A 188 5.58 -30.71 -9.66
CA ASN A 188 5.94 -32.08 -10.04
C ASN A 188 6.62 -32.77 -8.84
N PHE A 189 6.02 -33.82 -8.33
CA PHE A 189 6.46 -34.50 -7.11
C PHE A 189 7.82 -35.19 -7.24
N ASN A 190 8.34 -35.40 -8.46
CA ASN A 190 9.62 -36.05 -8.68
C ASN A 190 10.81 -35.06 -8.58
N ILE A 191 10.58 -33.75 -8.78
CA ILE A 191 11.66 -32.75 -8.84
C ILE A 191 11.51 -31.65 -7.81
N HIS A 192 10.28 -31.22 -7.51
CA HIS A 192 10.08 -30.08 -6.64
C HIS A 192 10.07 -30.50 -5.17
N ASN A 193 10.74 -29.70 -4.37
CA ASN A 193 10.83 -29.89 -2.93
C ASN A 193 10.48 -28.61 -2.18
N ARG A 194 10.69 -28.56 -0.88
CA ARG A 194 10.41 -27.42 -0.01
C ARG A 194 11.06 -26.11 -0.50
N SER A 195 12.29 -26.16 -1.00
CA SER A 195 13.00 -24.98 -1.47
C SER A 195 12.28 -24.31 -2.63
N HIS A 196 11.74 -25.09 -3.56
CA HIS A 196 10.92 -24.60 -4.66
C HIS A 196 9.64 -23.92 -4.18
N LEU A 197 8.94 -24.49 -3.19
CA LEU A 197 7.73 -23.90 -2.63
C LEU A 197 8.02 -22.57 -1.93
N LEU A 198 9.11 -22.50 -1.15
CA LEU A 198 9.52 -21.26 -0.48
C LEU A 198 9.90 -20.19 -1.50
N ARG A 199 10.65 -20.56 -2.54
CA ARG A 199 11.04 -19.68 -3.63
C ARG A 199 9.84 -19.18 -4.41
N ALA A 200 8.96 -20.07 -4.85
CA ALA A 200 7.76 -19.72 -5.59
C ALA A 200 6.83 -18.78 -4.81
N ALA A 201 6.73 -18.94 -3.49
CA ALA A 201 5.95 -18.04 -2.65
C ALA A 201 6.53 -16.61 -2.64
N GLN A 202 7.86 -16.47 -2.52
CA GLN A 202 8.54 -15.18 -2.57
C GLN A 202 8.39 -14.53 -3.96
N GLU A 203 8.56 -15.29 -5.02
CA GLU A 203 8.37 -14.82 -6.40
C GLU A 203 6.93 -14.40 -6.65
N GLY A 204 5.94 -15.16 -6.18
CA GLY A 204 4.53 -14.81 -6.31
C GLY A 204 4.18 -13.49 -5.61
N ILE A 205 4.79 -13.22 -4.45
CA ILE A 205 4.68 -11.92 -3.78
C ILE A 205 5.26 -10.81 -4.67
N VAL A 206 6.48 -10.98 -5.19
CA VAL A 206 7.13 -9.98 -6.05
C VAL A 206 6.34 -9.74 -7.34
N PHE A 207 5.85 -10.79 -7.99
CA PHE A 207 5.03 -10.64 -9.19
C PHE A 207 3.71 -9.92 -8.93
N SER A 208 3.11 -10.09 -7.75
CA SER A 208 1.92 -9.34 -7.38
C SER A 208 2.19 -7.83 -7.22
N PHE A 209 3.37 -7.45 -6.72
CA PHE A 209 3.81 -6.05 -6.70
C PHE A 209 4.04 -5.51 -8.12
N MET A 210 4.69 -6.28 -8.99
CA MET A 210 4.89 -5.90 -10.39
C MET A 210 3.57 -5.69 -11.10
N TYR A 211 2.59 -6.56 -10.91
CA TYR A 211 1.25 -6.38 -11.45
C TYR A 211 0.58 -5.09 -10.93
N GLY A 212 0.77 -4.77 -9.65
CA GLY A 212 0.31 -3.50 -9.08
C GLY A 212 0.96 -2.28 -9.74
N ILE A 213 2.25 -2.35 -10.07
CA ILE A 213 2.97 -1.29 -10.80
C ILE A 213 2.44 -1.16 -12.23
N GLU A 214 2.21 -2.26 -12.94
CA GLU A 214 1.66 -2.26 -14.30
C GLU A 214 0.27 -1.61 -14.38
N ILE A 215 -0.56 -1.75 -13.34
CA ILE A 215 -1.87 -1.10 -13.28
C ILE A 215 -1.73 0.44 -13.20
N MET A 216 -0.61 0.95 -12.69
CA MET A 216 -0.37 2.39 -12.45
C MET A 216 0.28 3.08 -13.65
N GLN A 217 0.73 2.34 -14.66
CA GLN A 217 1.33 2.84 -15.90
C GLN A 217 0.28 3.08 -16.98
#